data_be3ece6cf76d3bb2d7529921a772b9de
#
_entry.id   be3ece6cf76d3bb2d7529921a772b9de
#
_cell.length_a   1.000
_cell.length_b   1.000
_cell.length_c   1.000
_cell.angle_alpha   90.00
_cell.angle_beta   90.00
_cell.angle_gamma   90.00
#
_symmetry.space_group_name_H-M   'P 1'
#
loop_
_entity.id
_entity.type
_entity.pdbx_description
1 polymer ?
#
loop_
_entity_poly.entity_id
_entity_poly.type
_entity_poly.pdbx_seq_one_letter_code
_entity_poly.pdbx_strand_id
1 'polypeptide(L)'
;YAVQQLTDMRSPEACLDRQFDVEVEPQNTDMYRFSGCVNLYDEFDEEGNPLACPVTLNQVLLRGSALRNTEWVIGVVVMTGADSKIVLNSGDTPSKRSIMEYEMNKMVYVNLGIIGAMAVICAIADAQIEKYYFDRSSYWEYLAVFNDDNPSLNGLVSFANSLITFQNIVPIALYISFEVVRTIQALFIFEDYDMYHEKMSRRTTAKSWNLSDELGQIQYIISDKTGTLTQNLMIFRGCSVFGLVFHGGGRAPEKPLGKLHVKPVMEDVPRFYDDELSHIVRNPSSRSHQQVHEFMRCLSLCHTVHVSKTAEENCITYQAESPDEQALVETAAANGYVFTGRHINEAGLQVPDSDALEKYEVLQVLEFSSARKRMSVILRRHSDERILMYAKGADSMIYSRLAPGQDDMCASTDKSLEEFANRGLRTLCAAMRELDPKQYQAWAREYQHASVTTENRDERMEALADELERDFGTRPQSLHRPHIDELVRPNPDDPTGKSMMR
;
A
#
# COMPACT_ATOMS: atom_id res chain seq x y z
N TYR A 1 -0.81 -15.71 0.08
CA TYR A 1 -1.21 -17.03 -0.45
C TYR A 1 -0.63 -18.13 0.45
N ALA A 2 -1.34 -19.24 0.63
CA ALA A 2 -0.76 -20.41 1.32
C ALA A 2 0.26 -21.11 0.42
N VAL A 3 1.19 -21.87 1.03
CA VAL A 3 2.05 -22.79 0.29
C VAL A 3 1.14 -23.86 -0.31
N GLN A 4 1.15 -24.02 -1.61
CA GLN A 4 0.15 -24.83 -2.34
C GLN A 4 0.10 -26.28 -1.85
N GLN A 5 1.23 -26.85 -1.55
CA GLN A 5 1.37 -28.24 -1.06
C GLN A 5 0.85 -28.44 0.36
N LEU A 6 0.63 -27.37 1.10
CA LEU A 6 0.12 -27.39 2.48
C LEU A 6 -1.35 -26.99 2.59
N THR A 7 -2.04 -26.75 1.47
CA THR A 7 -3.44 -26.30 1.45
C THR A 7 -4.45 -27.38 1.88
N ASP A 8 -4.05 -28.64 1.88
CA ASP A 8 -4.91 -29.76 2.31
C ASP A 8 -5.02 -29.88 3.83
N MET A 9 -4.16 -29.21 4.59
CA MET A 9 -4.21 -29.17 6.04
C MET A 9 -5.34 -28.27 6.53
N ARG A 10 -6.42 -28.88 6.99
CA ARG A 10 -7.64 -28.16 7.41
C ARG A 10 -7.80 -28.03 8.92
N SER A 11 -6.89 -28.58 9.69
CA SER A 11 -6.91 -28.51 11.15
C SER A 11 -5.50 -28.41 11.73
N PRO A 12 -5.34 -27.86 12.94
CA PRO A 12 -4.05 -27.81 13.62
C PRO A 12 -3.46 -29.23 13.87
N GLU A 13 -4.31 -30.21 14.09
CA GLU A 13 -3.88 -31.60 14.30
C GLU A 13 -3.24 -32.18 13.03
N ALA A 14 -3.80 -31.90 11.86
CA ALA A 14 -3.23 -32.34 10.60
C ALA A 14 -1.82 -31.74 10.33
N CYS A 15 -1.50 -30.59 10.93
CA CYS A 15 -0.17 -30.00 10.86
C CYS A 15 0.86 -30.73 11.72
N LEU A 16 0.43 -31.39 12.83
CA LEU A 16 1.32 -32.10 13.72
C LEU A 16 1.74 -33.48 13.15
N ASP A 17 0.96 -34.04 12.23
CA ASP A 17 1.24 -35.30 11.58
C ASP A 17 2.23 -35.19 10.40
N ARG A 18 2.46 -33.99 9.89
CA ARG A 18 3.41 -33.75 8.80
C ARG A 18 4.80 -33.31 9.29
N GLN A 19 5.83 -33.89 8.70
CA GLN A 19 7.22 -33.53 9.00
C GLN A 19 7.73 -32.56 7.92
N PHE A 20 8.04 -31.35 8.36
CA PHE A 20 8.62 -30.33 7.48
C PHE A 20 9.56 -29.41 8.25
N ASP A 21 10.55 -28.87 7.55
CA ASP A 21 11.46 -27.83 8.04
C ASP A 21 11.22 -26.52 7.29
N VAL A 22 11.41 -25.42 8.00
CA VAL A 22 11.30 -24.08 7.40
C VAL A 22 12.65 -23.38 7.47
N GLU A 23 13.29 -23.19 6.32
CA GLU A 23 14.50 -22.40 6.18
C GLU A 23 14.13 -20.98 5.78
N VAL A 24 14.67 -20.00 6.50
CA VAL A 24 14.40 -18.58 6.23
C VAL A 24 15.69 -17.78 6.18
N GLU A 25 15.68 -16.71 5.41
CA GLU A 25 16.78 -15.75 5.39
C GLU A 25 17.01 -15.13 6.78
N PRO A 26 18.26 -14.70 7.10
CA PRO A 26 18.54 -13.96 8.32
C PRO A 26 17.74 -12.64 8.35
N GLN A 27 17.56 -12.12 9.56
CA GLN A 27 16.84 -10.87 9.81
C GLN A 27 17.38 -9.73 8.94
N ASN A 28 16.48 -9.03 8.26
CA ASN A 28 16.81 -7.85 7.46
C ASN A 28 15.70 -6.78 7.55
N THR A 29 16.04 -5.56 7.16
CA THR A 29 15.13 -4.40 7.18
C THR A 29 14.28 -4.27 5.92
N ASP A 30 14.52 -5.07 4.90
CA ASP A 30 13.77 -4.99 3.64
C ASP A 30 12.34 -5.52 3.81
N MET A 31 11.36 -4.63 3.72
CA MET A 31 9.94 -4.95 3.86
C MET A 31 9.34 -5.62 2.61
N TYR A 32 10.02 -5.53 1.47
CA TYR A 32 9.52 -5.99 0.18
C TYR A 32 10.14 -7.30 -0.28
N ARG A 33 11.11 -7.80 0.45
CA ARG A 33 11.82 -9.03 0.12
C ARG A 33 11.72 -10.04 1.27
N PHE A 34 11.45 -11.28 0.91
CA PHE A 34 11.55 -12.42 1.80
C PHE A 34 11.95 -13.65 0.99
N SER A 35 12.94 -14.36 1.45
CA SER A 35 13.40 -15.62 0.86
C SER A 35 13.38 -16.71 1.90
N GLY A 36 12.69 -17.80 1.61
CA GLY A 36 12.62 -18.97 2.45
C GLY A 36 12.25 -20.21 1.65
N CYS A 37 12.36 -21.35 2.28
CA CYS A 37 11.99 -22.64 1.73
C CYS A 37 11.31 -23.48 2.80
N VAL A 38 10.29 -24.23 2.41
CA VAL A 38 9.70 -25.30 3.22
C VAL A 38 10.08 -26.64 2.61
N ASN A 39 10.84 -27.44 3.33
CA ASN A 39 11.26 -28.78 2.93
C ASN A 39 10.27 -29.80 3.49
N LEU A 40 9.55 -30.49 2.62
CA LEU A 40 8.57 -31.53 3.00
C LEU A 40 9.25 -32.88 2.96
N TYR A 41 9.28 -33.59 4.10
CA TYR A 41 9.89 -34.93 4.21
C TYR A 41 8.92 -36.06 3.83
N ASP A 42 7.65 -35.75 3.65
CA ASP A 42 6.61 -36.72 3.23
C ASP A 42 6.46 -36.80 1.71
N GLU A 43 7.01 -35.83 1.00
CA GLU A 43 6.96 -35.74 -0.47
C GLU A 43 8.38 -35.64 -1.03
N PHE A 44 8.64 -36.30 -2.14
CA PHE A 44 9.96 -36.35 -2.76
C PHE A 44 9.89 -35.85 -4.19
N ASP A 45 10.96 -35.20 -4.63
CA ASP A 45 11.15 -34.80 -6.02
C ASP A 45 11.50 -36.00 -6.93
N GLU A 46 11.65 -35.73 -8.24
CA GLU A 46 12.01 -36.77 -9.22
C GLU A 46 13.41 -37.40 -8.97
N GLU A 47 14.24 -36.71 -8.18
CA GLU A 47 15.60 -37.15 -7.82
C GLU A 47 15.63 -37.89 -6.47
N GLY A 48 14.52 -37.94 -5.74
CA GLY A 48 14.39 -38.62 -4.45
C GLY A 48 14.82 -37.77 -3.24
N ASN A 49 14.96 -36.46 -3.41
CA ASN A 49 15.19 -35.52 -2.30
C ASN A 49 13.84 -35.02 -1.74
N PRO A 50 13.80 -34.56 -0.48
CA PRO A 50 12.61 -33.91 0.08
C PRO A 50 12.12 -32.76 -0.81
N LEU A 51 10.81 -32.67 -1.02
CA LEU A 51 10.25 -31.64 -1.89
C LEU A 51 10.44 -30.26 -1.26
N ALA A 52 11.22 -29.42 -1.93
CA ALA A 52 11.51 -28.06 -1.53
C ALA A 52 10.49 -27.07 -2.12
N CYS A 53 9.70 -26.41 -1.25
CA CYS A 53 8.69 -25.43 -1.62
C CYS A 53 9.20 -24.02 -1.35
N PRO A 54 9.43 -23.19 -2.37
CA PRO A 54 9.92 -21.82 -2.17
C PRO A 54 8.86 -20.95 -1.50
N VAL A 55 9.29 -20.16 -0.52
CA VAL A 55 8.46 -19.18 0.20
C VAL A 55 8.92 -17.78 -0.16
N THR A 56 7.99 -16.97 -0.60
CA THR A 56 8.20 -15.55 -0.93
C THR A 56 7.39 -14.66 0.02
N LEU A 57 7.49 -13.37 -0.12
CA LEU A 57 6.69 -12.40 0.65
C LEU A 57 5.18 -12.69 0.56
N ASN A 58 4.71 -13.27 -0.54
CA ASN A 58 3.29 -13.61 -0.75
C ASN A 58 2.75 -14.69 0.20
N GLN A 59 3.62 -15.53 0.75
CA GLN A 59 3.26 -16.57 1.73
C GLN A 59 3.53 -16.12 3.17
N VAL A 60 4.04 -14.91 3.38
CA VAL A 60 4.40 -14.39 4.71
C VAL A 60 3.35 -13.42 5.21
N LEU A 61 2.93 -13.58 6.45
CA LEU A 61 2.09 -12.63 7.15
C LEU A 61 2.97 -11.71 7.99
N LEU A 62 3.11 -10.47 7.57
CA LEU A 62 3.84 -9.45 8.31
C LEU A 62 3.04 -9.03 9.55
N ARG A 63 3.75 -8.62 10.60
CA ARG A 63 3.13 -8.07 11.81
C ARG A 63 2.24 -6.88 11.45
N GLY A 64 1.00 -6.88 11.94
CA GLY A 64 0.01 -5.84 11.65
C GLY A 64 -0.86 -6.13 10.44
N SER A 65 -0.65 -7.25 9.72
CA SER A 65 -1.54 -7.68 8.63
C SER A 65 -2.92 -8.05 9.18
N ALA A 66 -3.96 -7.70 8.42
CA ALA A 66 -5.34 -8.09 8.71
C ALA A 66 -5.78 -9.22 7.78
N LEU A 67 -6.27 -10.31 8.36
CA LEU A 67 -6.82 -11.42 7.61
C LEU A 67 -8.14 -11.00 6.95
N ARG A 68 -8.26 -11.22 5.63
CA ARG A 68 -9.48 -10.94 4.86
C ARG A 68 -9.84 -12.12 3.96
N ASN A 69 -11.12 -12.28 3.68
CA ASN A 69 -11.66 -13.33 2.79
C ASN A 69 -11.36 -14.77 3.21
N THR A 70 -10.91 -14.99 4.43
CA THR A 70 -10.74 -16.29 5.04
C THR A 70 -11.03 -16.17 6.53
N GLU A 71 -11.62 -17.19 7.12
CA GLU A 71 -12.02 -17.18 8.52
C GLU A 71 -10.82 -17.45 9.45
N TRP A 72 -9.86 -18.25 8.99
CA TRP A 72 -8.69 -18.65 9.77
C TRP A 72 -7.47 -18.91 8.87
N VAL A 73 -6.30 -18.89 9.48
CA VAL A 73 -5.03 -19.25 8.86
C VAL A 73 -4.18 -20.01 9.87
N ILE A 74 -3.44 -21.01 9.40
CA ILE A 74 -2.40 -21.70 10.18
C ILE A 74 -1.05 -21.22 9.66
N GLY A 75 -0.16 -20.84 10.56
CA GLY A 75 1.16 -20.34 10.20
C GLY A 75 2.24 -20.71 11.20
N VAL A 76 3.47 -20.78 10.73
CA VAL A 76 4.67 -20.95 11.56
C VAL A 76 5.25 -19.58 11.86
N VAL A 77 5.53 -19.30 13.13
CA VAL A 77 6.14 -18.04 13.57
C VAL A 77 7.64 -18.12 13.34
N VAL A 78 8.17 -17.28 12.44
CA VAL A 78 9.58 -17.29 12.07
C VAL A 78 10.38 -16.13 12.69
N MET A 79 9.75 -14.98 12.95
CA MET A 79 10.39 -13.80 13.55
C MET A 79 9.47 -13.15 14.58
N THR A 80 9.98 -12.79 15.76
CA THR A 80 9.20 -12.21 16.86
C THR A 80 9.88 -11.00 17.48
N GLY A 81 9.09 -10.16 18.16
CA GLY A 81 9.62 -9.06 18.97
C GLY A 81 10.47 -8.08 18.17
N ALA A 82 11.70 -7.87 18.63
CA ALA A 82 12.66 -6.95 18.01
C ALA A 82 13.12 -7.40 16.62
N ASP A 83 13.04 -8.70 16.33
CA ASP A 83 13.52 -9.31 15.09
C ASP A 83 12.52 -9.19 13.94
N SER A 84 11.30 -8.73 14.24
CA SER A 84 10.28 -8.51 13.19
C SER A 84 10.67 -7.33 12.31
N LYS A 85 10.50 -7.48 10.98
CA LYS A 85 10.85 -6.46 9.97
C LYS A 85 10.29 -5.07 10.30
N ILE A 86 9.08 -4.98 10.83
CA ILE A 86 8.45 -3.70 11.18
C ILE A 86 9.14 -3.02 12.37
N VAL A 87 9.62 -3.77 13.35
CA VAL A 87 10.34 -3.21 14.51
C VAL A 87 11.74 -2.81 14.14
N LEU A 88 12.43 -3.60 13.28
CA LEU A 88 13.73 -3.25 12.74
C LEU A 88 13.72 -1.95 11.92
N ASN A 89 12.59 -1.65 11.26
CA ASN A 89 12.39 -0.40 10.51
C ASN A 89 11.85 0.74 11.38
N SER A 90 11.34 0.47 12.58
CA SER A 90 10.92 1.51 13.51
C SER A 90 12.16 2.04 14.23
N GLY A 91 12.59 3.26 13.91
CA GLY A 91 13.62 3.94 14.66
C GLY A 91 13.18 4.29 16.08
N ASP A 92 14.14 4.73 16.92
CA ASP A 92 13.84 5.28 18.24
C ASP A 92 12.86 6.45 18.11
N THR A 93 11.74 6.36 18.81
CA THR A 93 10.77 7.45 18.86
C THR A 93 11.18 8.45 19.93
N PRO A 94 11.72 9.63 19.59
CA PRO A 94 12.06 10.64 20.57
C PRO A 94 10.78 11.12 21.27
N SER A 95 10.91 11.45 22.58
CA SER A 95 9.79 12.07 23.32
C SER A 95 9.44 13.42 22.69
N LYS A 96 8.17 13.60 22.32
CA LYS A 96 7.69 14.86 21.76
C LYS A 96 7.55 15.89 22.89
N ARG A 97 8.30 16.98 22.79
CA ARG A 97 8.23 18.13 23.70
C ARG A 97 8.09 19.41 22.91
N SER A 98 7.31 20.35 23.43
CA SER A 98 7.15 21.65 22.79
C SER A 98 8.35 22.56 23.02
N ILE A 99 8.57 23.53 22.14
CA ILE A 99 9.61 24.56 22.27
C ILE A 99 9.40 25.35 23.58
N MET A 100 8.14 25.64 23.91
CA MET A 100 7.78 26.33 25.14
C MET A 100 8.24 25.57 26.40
N GLU A 101 8.13 24.25 26.41
CA GLU A 101 8.60 23.40 27.50
C GLU A 101 10.13 23.50 27.67
N TYR A 102 10.86 23.53 26.59
CA TYR A 102 12.32 23.71 26.61
C TYR A 102 12.72 25.08 27.14
N GLU A 103 12.06 26.15 26.73
CA GLU A 103 12.34 27.51 27.20
C GLU A 103 11.95 27.70 28.69
N MET A 104 10.82 27.14 29.12
CA MET A 104 10.43 27.15 30.52
C MET A 104 11.45 26.43 31.40
N ASN A 105 11.96 25.26 30.97
CA ASN A 105 12.96 24.54 31.73
C ASN A 105 14.26 25.37 31.90
N LYS A 106 14.69 26.09 30.87
CA LYS A 106 15.84 27.02 30.99
C LYS A 106 15.59 28.10 32.03
N MET A 107 14.41 28.71 32.04
CA MET A 107 14.04 29.72 33.04
C MET A 107 14.05 29.16 34.47
N VAL A 108 13.59 27.91 34.65
CA VAL A 108 13.64 27.26 35.97
C VAL A 108 15.08 27.07 36.43
N TYR A 109 16.00 26.64 35.58
CA TYR A 109 17.42 26.49 35.95
C TYR A 109 18.04 27.86 36.33
N VAL A 110 17.71 28.92 35.60
CA VAL A 110 18.16 30.28 35.92
C VAL A 110 17.62 30.71 37.27
N ASN A 111 16.31 30.52 37.52
CA ASN A 111 15.69 30.86 38.81
C ASN A 111 16.28 30.05 39.97
N LEU A 112 16.58 28.77 39.75
CA LEU A 112 17.24 27.93 40.77
C LEU A 112 18.65 28.45 41.09
N GLY A 113 19.39 28.90 40.09
CA GLY A 113 20.67 29.56 40.26
C GLY A 113 20.58 30.85 41.04
N ILE A 114 19.55 31.67 40.76
CA ILE A 114 19.30 32.93 41.51
C ILE A 114 18.98 32.62 42.98
N ILE A 115 18.11 31.64 43.25
CA ILE A 115 17.77 31.23 44.62
C ILE A 115 19.02 30.76 45.35
N GLY A 116 19.84 29.93 44.72
CA GLY A 116 21.10 29.46 45.30
C GLY A 116 22.04 30.62 45.62
N ALA A 117 22.22 31.57 44.71
CA ALA A 117 23.04 32.76 44.93
C ALA A 117 22.50 33.63 46.09
N MET A 118 21.20 33.87 46.12
CA MET A 118 20.56 34.63 47.19
C MET A 118 20.71 33.93 48.55
N ALA A 119 20.53 32.62 48.60
CA ALA A 119 20.70 31.85 49.83
C ALA A 119 22.14 31.90 50.35
N VAL A 120 23.14 31.85 49.46
CA VAL A 120 24.57 32.01 49.80
C VAL A 120 24.84 33.43 50.35
N ILE A 121 24.30 34.46 49.68
CA ILE A 121 24.47 35.84 50.12
C ILE A 121 23.84 36.02 51.55
N CYS A 122 22.64 35.49 51.76
CA CYS A 122 21.97 35.54 53.06
C CYS A 122 22.79 34.83 54.15
N ALA A 123 23.30 33.65 53.85
CA ALA A 123 24.12 32.86 54.77
C ALA A 123 25.43 33.58 55.16
N ILE A 124 26.11 34.19 54.19
CA ILE A 124 27.33 34.95 54.42
C ILE A 124 27.02 36.22 55.24
N ALA A 125 25.97 36.93 54.84
CA ALA A 125 25.54 38.19 55.56
C ALA A 125 25.16 37.90 57.00
N ASP A 126 24.40 36.84 57.23
CA ASP A 126 23.98 36.42 58.59
C ASP A 126 25.18 36.07 59.43
N ALA A 127 26.10 35.23 58.96
CA ALA A 127 27.30 34.86 59.66
C ALA A 127 28.21 36.09 60.01
N GLN A 128 28.29 37.06 59.07
CA GLN A 128 29.10 38.28 59.27
C GLN A 128 28.43 39.27 60.27
N ILE A 129 27.10 39.44 60.18
CA ILE A 129 26.33 40.30 61.02
C ILE A 129 26.36 39.75 62.46
N GLU A 130 26.13 38.45 62.62
CA GLU A 130 26.20 37.76 63.93
C GLU A 130 27.54 37.97 64.59
N LYS A 131 28.67 37.69 63.82
CA LYS A 131 30.02 37.92 64.33
C LYS A 131 30.26 39.36 64.75
N TYR A 132 29.78 40.32 63.95
CA TYR A 132 29.96 41.75 64.22
C TYR A 132 29.22 42.21 65.52
N TYR A 133 28.00 41.75 65.77
CA TYR A 133 27.21 42.09 66.91
C TYR A 133 27.61 41.25 68.14
N PHE A 134 28.02 40.02 67.99
CA PHE A 134 28.55 39.18 69.08
C PHE A 134 29.77 39.83 69.75
N ASP A 135 30.69 40.33 69.00
CA ASP A 135 31.90 41.02 69.51
C ASP A 135 31.53 42.34 70.27
N ARG A 136 30.32 42.86 70.00
CA ARG A 136 29.81 44.13 70.70
C ARG A 136 28.86 43.84 71.84
N SER A 137 28.72 42.66 72.31
CA SER A 137 27.88 42.20 73.41
C SER A 137 26.38 42.53 73.22
N SER A 138 25.90 42.51 71.98
CA SER A 138 24.49 42.71 71.65
C SER A 138 23.72 41.38 71.68
N TYR A 139 23.81 40.64 72.79
CA TYR A 139 23.28 39.29 72.94
C TYR A 139 21.75 39.22 72.98
N TRP A 140 21.02 40.31 73.10
CA TRP A 140 19.54 40.31 73.03
C TRP A 140 19.00 40.09 71.60
N GLU A 141 19.84 40.26 70.60
CA GLU A 141 19.49 40.07 69.19
C GLU A 141 19.72 38.61 68.79
N TYR A 142 20.66 37.91 69.41
CA TYR A 142 21.00 36.52 69.19
C TYR A 142 21.00 35.72 70.49
N LEU A 143 19.79 35.67 71.15
CA LEU A 143 19.63 34.81 72.30
C LEU A 143 19.93 33.36 71.89
N ALA A 144 21.11 32.86 72.37
CA ALA A 144 21.58 31.54 72.14
C ALA A 144 20.52 30.49 72.53
N VAL A 145 19.82 29.96 71.57
CA VAL A 145 18.94 28.82 71.75
C VAL A 145 19.79 27.51 71.86
N PHE A 146 21.04 27.55 71.43
CA PHE A 146 21.98 26.46 71.50
C PHE A 146 23.26 26.94 72.21
N ASN A 147 23.70 26.21 73.22
CA ASN A 147 24.87 26.51 74.09
C ASN A 147 26.24 26.53 73.40
N ASP A 148 26.31 26.29 72.09
CA ASP A 148 27.46 26.34 71.20
C ASP A 148 27.16 27.25 70.02
N ASP A 149 27.25 28.54 70.29
CA ASP A 149 26.97 29.57 69.26
C ASP A 149 28.15 29.66 68.27
N ASN A 150 27.97 28.99 67.11
CA ASN A 150 28.93 29.02 66.06
C ASN A 150 28.35 29.79 64.85
N PRO A 151 28.84 31.02 64.55
CA PRO A 151 28.30 31.85 63.45
C PRO A 151 28.33 31.17 62.10
N SER A 152 29.27 30.26 61.90
CA SER A 152 29.33 29.48 60.62
C SER A 152 28.23 28.44 60.49
N LEU A 153 27.81 27.84 61.64
CA LEU A 153 26.73 26.88 61.66
C LEU A 153 25.36 27.60 61.49
N ASN A 154 25.23 28.76 62.14
CA ASN A 154 24.04 29.58 61.98
C ASN A 154 23.87 30.09 60.55
N GLY A 155 24.95 30.48 59.89
CA GLY A 155 24.94 30.81 58.44
C GLY A 155 24.50 29.64 57.57
N LEU A 156 24.88 28.39 57.93
CA LEU A 156 24.38 27.20 57.17
C LEU A 156 22.87 26.98 57.38
N VAL A 157 22.37 27.21 58.60
CA VAL A 157 20.93 27.16 58.90
C VAL A 157 20.19 28.25 58.13
N SER A 158 20.73 29.48 58.10
CA SER A 158 20.21 30.60 57.31
C SER A 158 20.21 30.30 55.80
N PHE A 159 21.20 29.57 55.28
CA PHE A 159 21.19 29.10 53.91
C PHE A 159 19.97 28.21 53.65
N ALA A 160 19.74 27.19 54.48
CA ALA A 160 18.62 26.27 54.31
C ALA A 160 17.26 27.00 54.47
N ASN A 161 17.17 27.90 55.44
CA ASN A 161 15.96 28.71 55.64
C ASN A 161 15.66 29.66 54.48
N SER A 162 16.72 30.27 53.90
CA SER A 162 16.61 31.12 52.72
C SER A 162 16.12 30.35 51.49
N LEU A 163 16.58 29.12 51.26
CA LEU A 163 16.08 28.26 50.20
C LEU A 163 14.58 28.02 50.35
N ILE A 164 14.10 27.75 51.54
CA ILE A 164 12.66 27.56 51.81
C ILE A 164 11.90 28.87 51.64
N THR A 165 12.41 29.98 52.12
CA THR A 165 11.76 31.29 52.05
C THR A 165 11.60 31.77 50.59
N PHE A 166 12.64 31.59 49.78
CA PHE A 166 12.65 32.07 48.39
C PHE A 166 12.14 31.04 47.39
N GLN A 167 11.65 29.86 47.81
CA GLN A 167 11.14 28.81 46.89
C GLN A 167 10.07 29.32 45.92
N ASN A 168 9.32 30.35 46.25
CA ASN A 168 8.27 30.94 45.41
C ASN A 168 8.81 31.61 44.13
N ILE A 169 10.11 31.85 44.03
CA ILE A 169 10.76 32.33 42.81
C ILE A 169 10.70 31.26 41.72
N VAL A 170 10.65 29.98 42.08
CA VAL A 170 10.39 28.90 41.11
C VAL A 170 8.91 28.92 40.74
N PRO A 171 8.56 29.13 39.45
CA PRO A 171 7.18 29.36 39.04
C PRO A 171 6.38 28.05 38.89
N ILE A 172 6.21 27.30 39.98
CA ILE A 172 5.43 26.03 39.96
C ILE A 172 3.98 26.29 39.53
N ALA A 173 3.39 27.40 39.95
CA ALA A 173 2.03 27.76 39.53
C ALA A 173 1.91 27.98 38.01
N LEU A 174 2.99 28.44 37.35
CA LEU A 174 3.03 28.61 35.90
C LEU A 174 2.92 27.25 35.18
N TYR A 175 3.62 26.22 35.65
CA TYR A 175 3.53 24.87 35.09
C TYR A 175 2.12 24.30 35.19
N ILE A 176 1.48 24.46 36.36
CA ILE A 176 0.10 23.99 36.58
C ILE A 176 -0.86 24.73 35.63
N SER A 177 -0.73 26.06 35.54
CA SER A 177 -1.58 26.86 34.64
C SER A 177 -1.40 26.46 33.18
N PHE A 178 -0.17 26.15 32.79
CA PHE A 178 0.17 25.70 31.41
C PHE A 178 -0.49 24.37 31.07
N GLU A 179 -0.44 23.39 31.97
CA GLU A 179 -1.09 22.09 31.77
C GLU A 179 -2.62 22.21 31.73
N VAL A 180 -3.21 23.09 32.55
CA VAL A 180 -4.65 23.39 32.52
C VAL A 180 -5.05 23.98 31.15
N VAL A 181 -4.29 24.97 30.67
CA VAL A 181 -4.56 25.59 29.34
C VAL A 181 -4.46 24.55 28.22
N ARG A 182 -3.43 23.71 28.22
CA ARG A 182 -3.27 22.63 27.23
C ARG A 182 -4.43 21.63 27.26
N THR A 183 -4.89 21.29 28.46
CA THR A 183 -6.05 20.41 28.64
C THR A 183 -7.33 21.02 28.04
N ILE A 184 -7.55 22.33 28.28
CA ILE A 184 -8.69 23.06 27.71
C ILE A 184 -8.57 23.15 26.17
N GLN A 185 -7.37 23.40 25.64
CA GLN A 185 -7.14 23.38 24.19
C GLN A 185 -7.44 22.01 23.58
N ALA A 186 -7.02 20.93 24.24
CA ALA A 186 -7.34 19.57 23.80
C ALA A 186 -8.87 19.32 23.78
N LEU A 187 -9.59 19.86 24.76
CA LEU A 187 -11.05 19.79 24.77
C LEU A 187 -11.68 20.56 23.60
N PHE A 188 -11.19 21.76 23.28
CA PHE A 188 -11.67 22.50 22.10
C PHE A 188 -11.41 21.72 20.78
N ILE A 189 -10.23 21.11 20.63
CA ILE A 189 -9.91 20.26 19.46
C ILE A 189 -10.87 19.04 19.38
N PHE A 190 -11.19 18.42 20.52
CA PHE A 190 -12.11 17.28 20.57
C PHE A 190 -13.55 17.66 20.20
N GLU A 191 -14.01 18.84 20.60
CA GLU A 191 -15.39 19.34 20.35
C GLU A 191 -15.53 20.11 19.03
N ASP A 192 -14.44 20.28 18.26
CA ASP A 192 -14.49 21.01 16.99
C ASP A 192 -15.34 20.27 15.97
N TYR A 193 -16.39 20.93 15.50
CA TYR A 193 -17.35 20.37 14.55
C TYR A 193 -16.77 20.23 13.15
N ASP A 194 -15.89 21.13 12.72
CA ASP A 194 -15.26 21.08 11.41
C ASP A 194 -14.32 19.88 11.24
N MET A 195 -13.84 19.33 12.36
CA MET A 195 -13.01 18.13 12.42
C MET A 195 -13.82 16.84 12.72
N TYR A 196 -15.16 16.90 12.68
CA TYR A 196 -16.01 15.72 12.84
C TYR A 196 -16.18 14.96 11.53
N HIS A 197 -15.93 13.65 11.55
CA HIS A 197 -16.10 12.79 10.37
C HIS A 197 -17.46 12.10 10.38
N GLU A 198 -18.41 12.63 9.59
CA GLU A 198 -19.81 12.18 9.56
C GLU A 198 -19.98 10.70 9.21
N LYS A 199 -19.31 10.22 8.14
CA LYS A 199 -19.43 8.82 7.66
C LYS A 199 -19.04 7.78 8.70
N MET A 200 -18.08 8.09 9.57
CA MET A 200 -17.61 7.20 10.62
C MET A 200 -18.16 7.55 12.00
N SER A 201 -18.96 8.62 12.12
CA SER A 201 -19.47 9.16 13.38
C SER A 201 -18.36 9.34 14.42
N ARG A 202 -17.18 9.85 14.00
CA ARG A 202 -16.00 9.99 14.84
C ARG A 202 -15.60 11.44 15.01
N ARG A 203 -15.29 11.78 16.26
CA ARG A 203 -14.67 13.05 16.63
C ARG A 203 -13.15 12.96 16.55
N THR A 204 -12.50 14.10 16.44
CA THR A 204 -11.03 14.22 16.55
C THR A 204 -10.57 13.82 17.94
N THR A 205 -9.45 13.13 18.04
CA THR A 205 -8.84 12.74 19.31
C THR A 205 -7.44 13.33 19.42
N ALA A 206 -7.24 14.23 20.38
CA ALA A 206 -5.93 14.78 20.70
C ALA A 206 -5.13 13.75 21.49
N LYS A 207 -4.13 13.10 20.85
CA LYS A 207 -3.27 12.09 21.50
C LYS A 207 -2.05 12.69 22.20
N SER A 208 -1.56 13.83 21.73
CA SER A 208 -0.36 14.51 22.24
C SER A 208 -0.66 15.98 22.44
N TRP A 209 -1.48 16.31 23.45
CA TRP A 209 -1.92 17.69 23.73
C TRP A 209 -0.79 18.62 24.20
N ASN A 210 0.35 18.07 24.65
CA ASN A 210 1.54 18.83 25.01
C ASN A 210 2.20 19.58 23.83
N LEU A 211 1.74 19.34 22.60
CA LEU A 211 2.19 20.04 21.39
C LEU A 211 1.18 21.08 20.88
N SER A 212 0.05 21.27 21.55
CA SER A 212 -1.02 22.17 21.10
C SER A 212 -0.57 23.65 21.00
N ASP A 213 0.36 24.08 21.83
CA ASP A 213 0.97 25.39 21.79
C ASP A 213 1.84 25.65 20.55
N GLU A 214 2.28 24.60 19.84
CA GLU A 214 3.03 24.73 18.60
C GLU A 214 2.13 24.89 17.36
N LEU A 215 0.85 24.55 17.44
CA LEU A 215 -0.07 24.61 16.30
C LEU A 215 -0.13 25.99 15.64
N GLY A 216 -0.08 27.06 16.42
CA GLY A 216 -0.06 28.43 15.92
C GLY A 216 1.29 28.88 15.35
N GLN A 217 2.35 28.10 15.48
CA GLN A 217 3.72 28.45 15.06
C GLN A 217 4.17 27.62 13.83
N ILE A 218 3.32 26.75 13.31
CA ILE A 218 3.64 25.90 12.17
C ILE A 218 3.84 26.75 10.91
N GLN A 219 5.01 26.63 10.29
CA GLN A 219 5.36 27.31 9.03
C GLN A 219 5.27 26.36 7.82
N TYR A 220 5.49 25.06 8.03
CA TYR A 220 5.51 24.06 6.96
C TYR A 220 4.68 22.85 7.39
N ILE A 221 3.86 22.37 6.46
CA ILE A 221 3.12 21.11 6.61
C ILE A 221 3.70 20.14 5.59
N ILE A 222 4.35 19.07 6.08
CA ILE A 222 4.86 17.97 5.28
C ILE A 222 3.86 16.83 5.43
N SER A 223 3.21 16.47 4.32
CA SER A 223 2.17 15.45 4.33
C SER A 223 2.48 14.35 3.32
N ASP A 224 2.20 13.12 3.69
CA ASP A 224 2.08 12.04 2.70
C ASP A 224 0.87 12.30 1.80
N LYS A 225 0.96 11.83 0.55
CA LYS A 225 -0.12 12.01 -0.44
C LYS A 225 -1.16 10.90 -0.32
N THR A 226 -0.69 9.64 -0.40
CA THR A 226 -1.58 8.49 -0.57
C THR A 226 -2.26 8.09 0.73
N GLY A 227 -3.58 8.06 0.74
CA GLY A 227 -4.37 7.75 1.94
C GLY A 227 -4.46 8.88 2.96
N THR A 228 -3.74 10.01 2.77
CA THR A 228 -3.80 11.21 3.60
C THR A 228 -4.48 12.36 2.86
N LEU A 229 -3.91 12.80 1.75
CA LEU A 229 -4.50 13.85 0.89
C LEU A 229 -5.48 13.28 -0.14
N THR A 230 -5.42 11.98 -0.39
CA THR A 230 -6.29 11.25 -1.30
C THR A 230 -6.94 10.08 -0.59
N GLN A 231 -8.08 9.64 -1.10
CA GLN A 231 -8.86 8.52 -0.53
C GLN A 231 -8.33 7.14 -0.94
N ASN A 232 -7.19 7.05 -1.61
CA ASN A 232 -6.64 5.84 -2.20
C ASN A 232 -7.66 5.13 -3.12
N LEU A 233 -8.44 5.91 -3.85
CA LEU A 233 -9.45 5.48 -4.79
C LEU A 233 -9.06 5.92 -6.18
N MET A 234 -9.10 4.99 -7.12
CA MET A 234 -8.91 5.27 -8.54
C MET A 234 -10.24 5.15 -9.27
N ILE A 235 -10.48 6.08 -10.19
CA ILE A 235 -11.70 6.12 -11.00
C ILE A 235 -11.30 6.10 -12.46
N PHE A 236 -11.82 5.15 -13.20
CA PHE A 236 -11.61 5.07 -14.62
C PHE A 236 -12.32 6.23 -15.34
N ARG A 237 -11.58 6.98 -16.17
CA ARG A 237 -12.08 8.22 -16.81
C ARG A 237 -12.17 8.14 -18.32
N GLY A 238 -11.46 7.24 -18.94
CA GLY A 238 -11.48 7.11 -20.39
C GLY A 238 -10.52 6.04 -20.89
N CYS A 239 -10.71 5.62 -22.13
CA CYS A 239 -9.81 4.73 -22.83
C CYS A 239 -9.74 5.09 -24.32
N SER A 240 -8.70 4.61 -24.96
CA SER A 240 -8.56 4.64 -26.42
C SER A 240 -8.31 3.22 -26.93
N VAL A 241 -9.11 2.76 -27.85
CA VAL A 241 -9.03 1.43 -28.45
C VAL A 241 -9.00 1.58 -29.97
N PHE A 242 -7.90 1.24 -30.59
CA PHE A 242 -7.74 1.38 -32.05
C PHE A 242 -8.06 2.79 -32.58
N GLY A 243 -7.63 3.83 -31.87
CA GLY A 243 -7.84 5.24 -32.23
C GLY A 243 -9.24 5.78 -31.93
N LEU A 244 -10.16 4.95 -31.49
CA LEU A 244 -11.44 5.41 -30.94
C LEU A 244 -11.21 5.79 -29.49
N VAL A 245 -11.55 7.04 -29.15
CA VAL A 245 -11.39 7.58 -27.79
C VAL A 245 -12.74 7.64 -27.11
N PHE A 246 -12.83 7.00 -25.95
CA PHE A 246 -14.04 6.94 -25.13
C PHE A 246 -13.80 7.77 -23.86
N HIS A 247 -14.62 8.80 -23.68
CA HIS A 247 -14.48 9.76 -22.58
C HIS A 247 -15.43 9.49 -21.41
N GLY A 248 -16.35 8.57 -21.57
CA GLY A 248 -17.43 8.36 -20.61
C GLY A 248 -18.51 9.43 -20.71
N GLY A 249 -19.43 9.43 -19.74
CA GLY A 249 -20.59 10.34 -19.74
C GLY A 249 -21.84 9.72 -20.36
N GLY A 250 -21.76 8.48 -20.81
CA GLY A 250 -22.90 7.68 -21.23
C GLY A 250 -23.82 7.31 -20.05
N ARG A 251 -25.03 6.89 -20.36
CA ARG A 251 -25.99 6.44 -19.34
C ARG A 251 -25.76 4.97 -19.01
N ALA A 252 -25.97 4.62 -17.74
CA ALA A 252 -26.04 3.24 -17.34
C ALA A 252 -27.07 2.48 -18.20
N PRO A 253 -26.75 1.28 -18.69
CA PRO A 253 -27.70 0.50 -19.49
C PRO A 253 -28.96 0.19 -18.67
N GLU A 254 -30.13 0.36 -19.26
CA GLU A 254 -31.42 0.10 -18.60
C GLU A 254 -31.56 -1.37 -18.13
N LYS A 255 -30.90 -2.27 -18.82
CA LYS A 255 -30.78 -3.69 -18.41
C LYS A 255 -29.32 -4.04 -18.19
N PRO A 256 -29.03 -4.76 -17.10
CA PRO A 256 -27.67 -5.27 -16.88
C PRO A 256 -27.22 -6.11 -18.08
N LEU A 257 -25.95 -5.93 -18.45
CA LEU A 257 -25.33 -6.63 -19.58
C LEU A 257 -24.99 -8.10 -19.28
N GLY A 258 -25.35 -8.61 -18.08
CA GLY A 258 -25.08 -9.98 -17.65
C GLY A 258 -25.92 -10.42 -16.47
N LYS A 259 -25.80 -11.69 -16.06
CA LYS A 259 -26.53 -12.30 -14.94
C LYS A 259 -25.95 -11.94 -13.58
N LEU A 260 -24.65 -11.66 -13.53
CA LEU A 260 -23.92 -11.31 -12.32
C LEU A 260 -23.79 -9.80 -12.20
N HIS A 261 -23.96 -9.31 -10.96
CA HIS A 261 -23.80 -7.91 -10.63
C HIS A 261 -22.57 -7.70 -9.75
N VAL A 262 -21.81 -6.68 -10.05
CA VAL A 262 -20.68 -6.28 -9.21
C VAL A 262 -21.13 -5.09 -8.36
N LYS A 263 -21.06 -5.24 -7.05
CA LYS A 263 -21.28 -4.13 -6.12
C LYS A 263 -20.03 -3.26 -6.11
N PRO A 264 -20.12 -1.95 -6.39
CA PRO A 264 -18.96 -1.07 -6.32
C PRO A 264 -18.50 -0.94 -4.88
N VAL A 265 -17.20 -0.72 -4.68
CA VAL A 265 -16.63 -0.48 -3.35
C VAL A 265 -17.19 0.80 -2.72
N MET A 266 -17.49 1.80 -3.53
CA MET A 266 -18.19 3.02 -3.11
C MET A 266 -19.38 3.29 -4.01
N GLU A 267 -20.56 3.40 -3.40
CA GLU A 267 -21.84 3.65 -4.12
C GLU A 267 -21.89 5.06 -4.73
N ASP A 268 -21.19 6.03 -4.15
CA ASP A 268 -21.16 7.43 -4.59
C ASP A 268 -20.22 7.68 -5.80
N VAL A 269 -19.49 6.67 -6.29
CA VAL A 269 -18.55 6.83 -7.39
C VAL A 269 -19.23 6.50 -8.71
N PRO A 270 -19.23 7.43 -9.69
CA PRO A 270 -19.83 7.18 -10.99
C PRO A 270 -19.04 6.09 -11.74
N ARG A 271 -19.75 5.09 -12.23
CA ARG A 271 -19.19 4.06 -13.12
C ARG A 271 -18.94 4.65 -14.50
N PHE A 272 -17.96 4.09 -15.17
CA PHE A 272 -17.64 4.47 -16.54
C PHE A 272 -18.61 3.79 -17.52
N TYR A 273 -19.43 4.61 -18.19
CA TYR A 273 -20.26 4.21 -19.30
C TYR A 273 -20.03 5.17 -20.46
N ASP A 274 -19.97 4.61 -21.67
CA ASP A 274 -19.86 5.37 -22.91
C ASP A 274 -20.83 4.77 -23.92
N ASP A 275 -21.63 5.59 -24.57
CA ASP A 275 -22.69 5.14 -25.46
C ASP A 275 -22.15 4.49 -26.72
N GLU A 276 -21.03 5.01 -27.27
CA GLU A 276 -20.38 4.46 -28.46
C GLU A 276 -19.71 3.11 -28.13
N LEU A 277 -19.00 3.05 -26.98
CA LEU A 277 -18.42 1.80 -26.48
C LEU A 277 -19.49 0.72 -26.30
N SER A 278 -20.60 1.08 -25.66
CA SER A 278 -21.75 0.18 -25.43
C SER A 278 -22.37 -0.30 -26.74
N HIS A 279 -22.45 0.56 -27.75
CA HIS A 279 -22.95 0.22 -29.06
C HIS A 279 -22.00 -0.78 -29.76
N ILE A 280 -20.68 -0.55 -29.72
CA ILE A 280 -19.68 -1.44 -30.33
C ILE A 280 -19.69 -2.81 -29.65
N VAL A 281 -19.77 -2.84 -28.31
CA VAL A 281 -19.84 -4.10 -27.54
C VAL A 281 -21.04 -4.95 -27.94
N ARG A 282 -22.21 -4.34 -28.17
CA ARG A 282 -23.46 -5.04 -28.53
C ARG A 282 -23.59 -5.39 -30.02
N ASN A 283 -22.77 -4.81 -30.89
CA ASN A 283 -22.90 -5.00 -32.32
C ASN A 283 -21.73 -5.82 -32.90
N PRO A 284 -21.89 -7.13 -33.10
CA PRO A 284 -20.85 -8.00 -33.65
C PRO A 284 -20.40 -7.62 -35.08
N SER A 285 -21.21 -6.85 -35.80
CA SER A 285 -20.88 -6.37 -37.14
C SER A 285 -20.02 -5.10 -37.13
N SER A 286 -19.78 -4.51 -35.97
CA SER A 286 -18.91 -3.35 -35.85
C SER A 286 -17.45 -3.72 -36.18
N ARG A 287 -16.79 -2.86 -36.92
CA ARG A 287 -15.40 -3.05 -37.36
C ARG A 287 -14.42 -3.19 -36.20
N SER A 288 -14.69 -2.50 -35.10
CA SER A 288 -13.85 -2.48 -33.90
C SER A 288 -14.33 -3.41 -32.78
N HIS A 289 -15.38 -4.22 -33.05
CA HIS A 289 -15.97 -5.11 -32.05
C HIS A 289 -14.94 -6.07 -31.44
N GLN A 290 -14.17 -6.77 -32.26
CA GLN A 290 -13.18 -7.74 -31.79
C GLN A 290 -12.09 -7.07 -30.92
N GLN A 291 -11.61 -5.91 -31.34
CA GLN A 291 -10.56 -5.17 -30.63
C GLN A 291 -11.03 -4.68 -29.26
N VAL A 292 -12.26 -4.15 -29.22
CA VAL A 292 -12.87 -3.71 -27.95
C VAL A 292 -13.10 -4.90 -27.03
N HIS A 293 -13.56 -6.04 -27.56
CA HIS A 293 -13.71 -7.27 -26.79
C HIS A 293 -12.39 -7.77 -26.19
N GLU A 294 -11.31 -7.82 -26.98
CA GLU A 294 -10.00 -8.25 -26.47
C GLU A 294 -9.43 -7.24 -25.45
N PHE A 295 -9.69 -5.94 -25.64
CA PHE A 295 -9.34 -4.94 -24.65
C PHE A 295 -10.08 -5.16 -23.32
N MET A 296 -11.40 -5.35 -23.35
CA MET A 296 -12.19 -5.61 -22.15
C MET A 296 -11.81 -6.93 -21.47
N ARG A 297 -11.46 -7.98 -22.26
CA ARG A 297 -10.90 -9.21 -21.71
C ARG A 297 -9.56 -8.99 -21.02
N CYS A 298 -8.69 -8.16 -21.59
CA CYS A 298 -7.44 -7.80 -20.96
C CYS A 298 -7.68 -7.12 -19.60
N LEU A 299 -8.63 -6.17 -19.51
CA LEU A 299 -8.97 -5.52 -18.24
C LEU A 299 -9.51 -6.50 -17.19
N SER A 300 -10.30 -7.50 -17.65
CA SER A 300 -10.99 -8.46 -16.78
C SER A 300 -10.13 -9.65 -16.37
N LEU A 301 -9.00 -9.92 -17.04
CA LEU A 301 -8.20 -11.12 -16.82
C LEU A 301 -6.76 -10.82 -16.40
N CYS A 302 -6.20 -9.66 -16.82
CA CYS A 302 -4.84 -9.27 -16.49
C CYS A 302 -4.79 -8.50 -15.16
N HIS A 303 -4.97 -9.20 -14.05
CA HIS A 303 -4.97 -8.63 -12.69
C HIS A 303 -4.81 -9.70 -11.61
N THR A 304 -4.60 -9.26 -10.35
CA THR A 304 -4.55 -10.10 -9.15
C THR A 304 -5.79 -9.94 -8.24
N VAL A 305 -6.86 -9.35 -8.75
CA VAL A 305 -8.09 -9.08 -8.00
C VAL A 305 -8.78 -10.36 -7.53
N HIS A 306 -9.23 -10.37 -6.28
CA HIS A 306 -10.01 -11.45 -5.69
C HIS A 306 -11.51 -11.13 -5.72
N VAL A 307 -12.32 -12.18 -5.86
CA VAL A 307 -13.78 -12.11 -5.87
C VAL A 307 -14.31 -12.59 -4.54
N SER A 308 -15.11 -11.77 -3.88
CA SER A 308 -15.90 -12.15 -2.71
C SER A 308 -17.37 -12.24 -3.07
N LYS A 309 -18.01 -13.33 -2.69
CA LYS A 309 -19.47 -13.51 -2.83
C LYS A 309 -20.16 -12.72 -1.73
N THR A 310 -21.15 -11.94 -2.09
CA THR A 310 -22.02 -11.22 -1.15
C THR A 310 -23.19 -12.15 -0.75
N ALA A 311 -23.85 -11.87 0.38
CA ALA A 311 -25.03 -12.61 0.82
C ALA A 311 -26.24 -12.45 -0.15
N GLU A 312 -26.20 -11.47 -1.03
CA GLU A 312 -27.21 -11.27 -2.07
C GLU A 312 -26.97 -12.23 -3.23
N GLU A 313 -28.01 -12.90 -3.70
CA GLU A 313 -27.95 -13.79 -4.86
C GLU A 313 -27.42 -13.04 -6.11
N ASN A 314 -26.45 -13.63 -6.80
CA ASN A 314 -25.80 -13.08 -7.99
C ASN A 314 -25.05 -11.75 -7.81
N CYS A 315 -24.70 -11.38 -6.58
CA CYS A 315 -23.90 -10.19 -6.31
C CYS A 315 -22.49 -10.57 -5.86
N ILE A 316 -21.48 -9.99 -6.49
CA ILE A 316 -20.08 -10.18 -6.16
C ILE A 316 -19.41 -8.84 -5.87
N THR A 317 -18.36 -8.86 -5.06
CA THR A 317 -17.50 -7.71 -4.79
C THR A 317 -16.07 -8.02 -5.18
N TYR A 318 -15.37 -7.04 -5.70
CA TYR A 318 -13.95 -7.14 -6.02
C TYR A 318 -13.10 -6.58 -4.88
N GLN A 319 -12.02 -7.28 -4.57
CA GLN A 319 -11.02 -6.85 -3.61
C GLN A 319 -9.65 -6.92 -4.27
N ALA A 320 -8.98 -5.79 -4.33
CA ALA A 320 -7.67 -5.66 -4.93
C ALA A 320 -6.68 -5.05 -3.95
N GLU A 321 -5.43 -5.40 -4.07
CA GLU A 321 -4.32 -4.73 -3.39
C GLU A 321 -4.06 -3.37 -4.04
N SER A 322 -4.13 -3.31 -5.37
CA SER A 322 -3.96 -2.09 -6.14
C SER A 322 -5.31 -1.44 -6.50
N PRO A 323 -5.54 -0.17 -6.12
CA PRO A 323 -6.73 0.58 -6.52
C PRO A 323 -6.86 0.74 -8.05
N ASP A 324 -5.73 0.78 -8.76
CA ASP A 324 -5.70 0.81 -10.22
C ASP A 324 -6.34 -0.46 -10.80
N GLU A 325 -5.93 -1.64 -10.33
CA GLU A 325 -6.48 -2.92 -10.79
C GLU A 325 -7.98 -3.01 -10.51
N GLN A 326 -8.41 -2.57 -9.35
CA GLN A 326 -9.81 -2.56 -8.97
C GLN A 326 -10.64 -1.71 -9.93
N ALA A 327 -10.20 -0.47 -10.21
CA ALA A 327 -10.88 0.43 -11.13
C ALA A 327 -11.03 -0.16 -12.53
N LEU A 328 -10.00 -0.90 -13.01
CA LEU A 328 -10.00 -1.54 -14.32
C LEU A 328 -11.03 -2.67 -14.40
N VAL A 329 -10.99 -3.57 -13.43
CA VAL A 329 -11.87 -4.74 -13.39
C VAL A 329 -13.32 -4.32 -13.15
N GLU A 330 -13.58 -3.34 -12.27
CA GLU A 330 -14.92 -2.79 -12.05
C GLU A 330 -15.47 -2.11 -13.31
N THR A 331 -14.61 -1.42 -14.07
CA THR A 331 -15.02 -0.81 -15.35
C THR A 331 -15.39 -1.85 -16.40
N ALA A 332 -14.59 -2.90 -16.53
CA ALA A 332 -14.91 -4.00 -17.43
C ALA A 332 -16.24 -4.68 -17.04
N ALA A 333 -16.43 -4.92 -15.73
CA ALA A 333 -17.66 -5.50 -15.21
C ALA A 333 -18.90 -4.61 -15.44
N ALA A 334 -18.77 -3.29 -15.29
CA ALA A 334 -19.84 -2.34 -15.60
C ALA A 334 -20.26 -2.39 -17.08
N ASN A 335 -19.33 -2.75 -17.97
CA ASN A 335 -19.59 -2.93 -19.41
C ASN A 335 -19.89 -4.39 -19.79
N GLY A 336 -20.19 -5.26 -18.81
CA GLY A 336 -20.68 -6.63 -19.03
C GLY A 336 -19.62 -7.72 -19.00
N TYR A 337 -18.33 -7.38 -18.81
CA TYR A 337 -17.24 -8.34 -18.70
C TYR A 337 -16.95 -8.64 -17.23
N VAL A 338 -17.67 -9.58 -16.64
CA VAL A 338 -17.63 -9.87 -15.22
C VAL A 338 -16.68 -11.03 -14.94
N PHE A 339 -15.59 -10.75 -14.27
CA PHE A 339 -14.68 -11.76 -13.75
C PHE A 339 -15.33 -12.48 -12.56
N THR A 340 -15.52 -13.80 -12.65
CA THR A 340 -16.28 -14.57 -11.66
C THR A 340 -15.41 -15.18 -10.58
N GLY A 341 -14.11 -15.04 -10.69
CA GLY A 341 -13.12 -15.56 -9.75
C GLY A 341 -12.12 -16.51 -10.39
N ARG A 342 -11.12 -16.85 -9.57
CA ARG A 342 -10.08 -17.82 -9.92
C ARG A 342 -10.19 -19.00 -8.96
N HIS A 343 -10.35 -20.19 -9.49
CA HIS A 343 -10.32 -21.45 -8.73
C HIS A 343 -9.09 -22.26 -9.17
N ILE A 344 -8.13 -22.40 -8.26
CA ILE A 344 -6.84 -23.03 -8.55
C ILE A 344 -6.20 -22.36 -9.76
N ASN A 345 -6.28 -22.97 -10.93
CA ASN A 345 -5.75 -22.45 -12.20
C ASN A 345 -6.85 -22.06 -13.22
N GLU A 346 -8.14 -22.16 -12.87
CA GLU A 346 -9.23 -21.78 -13.77
C GLU A 346 -9.77 -20.39 -13.42
N ALA A 347 -9.88 -19.53 -14.41
CA ALA A 347 -10.52 -18.22 -14.36
C ALA A 347 -11.80 -18.23 -15.19
N GLY A 348 -12.88 -17.70 -14.61
CA GLY A 348 -14.16 -17.56 -15.30
C GLY A 348 -14.44 -16.11 -15.67
N LEU A 349 -14.93 -15.88 -16.89
CA LEU A 349 -15.32 -14.58 -17.39
C LEU A 349 -16.74 -14.66 -17.99
N GLN A 350 -17.64 -13.85 -17.47
CA GLN A 350 -18.92 -13.58 -18.15
C GLN A 350 -18.69 -12.47 -19.17
N VAL A 351 -19.14 -12.69 -20.40
CA VAL A 351 -19.10 -11.69 -21.47
C VAL A 351 -20.51 -11.22 -21.83
N PRO A 352 -20.67 -10.01 -22.38
CA PRO A 352 -21.95 -9.52 -22.85
C PRO A 352 -22.59 -10.47 -23.86
N ASP A 353 -23.92 -10.53 -23.83
CA ASP A 353 -24.74 -11.30 -24.78
C ASP A 353 -24.45 -12.82 -24.87
N SER A 354 -23.70 -13.36 -23.92
CA SER A 354 -23.46 -14.80 -23.80
C SER A 354 -23.99 -15.34 -22.47
N ASP A 355 -24.78 -16.40 -22.55
CA ASP A 355 -25.26 -17.13 -21.37
C ASP A 355 -24.21 -18.06 -20.77
N ALA A 356 -23.18 -18.39 -21.54
CA ALA A 356 -22.09 -19.27 -21.14
C ALA A 356 -20.90 -18.49 -20.61
N LEU A 357 -20.33 -18.98 -19.51
CA LEU A 357 -19.06 -18.45 -18.99
C LEU A 357 -17.90 -18.86 -19.88
N GLU A 358 -17.10 -17.90 -20.32
CA GLU A 358 -15.81 -18.21 -20.91
C GLU A 358 -14.87 -18.71 -19.79
N LYS A 359 -14.23 -19.84 -20.02
CA LYS A 359 -13.26 -20.43 -19.10
C LYS A 359 -11.85 -20.31 -19.66
N TYR A 360 -10.95 -19.95 -18.77
CA TYR A 360 -9.53 -19.81 -19.06
C TYR A 360 -8.71 -20.58 -18.04
N GLU A 361 -7.76 -21.37 -18.49
CA GLU A 361 -6.72 -21.92 -17.63
C GLU A 361 -5.63 -20.86 -17.43
N VAL A 362 -5.35 -20.49 -16.20
CA VAL A 362 -4.28 -19.55 -15.85
C VAL A 362 -2.97 -20.31 -15.79
N LEU A 363 -2.15 -20.14 -16.80
CA LEU A 363 -0.87 -20.83 -16.92
C LEU A 363 0.23 -20.16 -16.08
N GLN A 364 0.30 -18.82 -16.14
CA GLN A 364 1.28 -18.05 -15.38
C GLN A 364 0.81 -16.61 -15.16
N VAL A 365 1.13 -16.07 -14.00
CA VAL A 365 0.97 -14.64 -13.68
C VAL A 365 2.37 -14.06 -13.45
N LEU A 366 2.72 -13.07 -14.24
CA LEU A 366 3.94 -12.27 -14.07
C LEU A 366 3.52 -10.97 -13.38
N GLU A 367 3.59 -10.96 -12.06
CA GLU A 367 3.13 -9.84 -11.24
C GLU A 367 3.90 -8.55 -11.56
N PHE A 368 3.32 -7.41 -11.19
CA PHE A 368 3.97 -6.12 -11.38
C PHE A 368 5.25 -6.01 -10.56
N SER A 369 6.35 -5.59 -11.20
CA SER A 369 7.56 -5.17 -10.50
C SER A 369 7.96 -3.75 -10.91
N SER A 370 8.58 -3.02 -9.99
CA SER A 370 9.05 -1.65 -10.25
C SER A 370 10.15 -1.60 -11.32
N ALA A 371 10.90 -2.68 -11.49
CA ALA A 371 11.92 -2.81 -12.52
C ALA A 371 11.29 -2.98 -13.91
N ARG A 372 10.30 -3.88 -14.04
CA ARG A 372 9.61 -4.16 -15.31
C ARG A 372 8.51 -3.13 -15.63
N LYS A 373 7.95 -2.44 -14.64
CA LYS A 373 6.83 -1.46 -14.75
C LYS A 373 5.65 -1.95 -15.57
N ARG A 374 5.41 -3.25 -15.55
CA ARG A 374 4.33 -3.95 -16.25
C ARG A 374 3.95 -5.24 -15.54
N MET A 375 2.78 -5.71 -15.83
CA MET A 375 2.22 -6.99 -15.41
C MET A 375 1.72 -7.74 -16.62
N SER A 376 1.88 -9.07 -16.63
CA SER A 376 1.37 -9.92 -17.69
C SER A 376 0.70 -11.16 -17.12
N VAL A 377 -0.32 -11.65 -17.82
CA VAL A 377 -1.00 -12.91 -17.50
C VAL A 377 -1.04 -13.78 -18.74
N ILE A 378 -0.65 -15.05 -18.59
CA ILE A 378 -0.65 -16.05 -19.64
C ILE A 378 -1.80 -17.02 -19.38
N LEU A 379 -2.69 -17.12 -20.35
CA LEU A 379 -3.94 -17.86 -20.24
C LEU A 379 -4.10 -18.81 -21.42
N ARG A 380 -4.67 -20.00 -21.15
CA ARG A 380 -5.17 -20.87 -22.21
C ARG A 380 -6.68 -20.74 -22.24
N ARG A 381 -7.24 -20.37 -23.40
CA ARG A 381 -8.68 -20.29 -23.60
C ARG A 381 -9.23 -21.68 -23.90
N HIS A 382 -10.19 -22.17 -23.12
CA HIS A 382 -10.75 -23.52 -23.30
C HIS A 382 -11.54 -23.71 -24.61
N SER A 383 -12.08 -22.63 -25.19
CA SER A 383 -12.90 -22.76 -26.41
C SER A 383 -12.11 -23.09 -27.68
N ASP A 384 -10.86 -22.68 -27.78
CA ASP A 384 -10.02 -22.81 -28.98
C ASP A 384 -8.57 -23.25 -28.64
N GLU A 385 -8.30 -23.57 -27.37
CA GLU A 385 -6.99 -24.02 -26.83
C GLU A 385 -5.82 -23.07 -27.13
N ARG A 386 -6.12 -21.79 -27.46
CA ARG A 386 -5.07 -20.80 -27.72
C ARG A 386 -4.45 -20.30 -26.43
N ILE A 387 -3.15 -20.12 -26.48
CA ILE A 387 -2.39 -19.50 -25.40
C ILE A 387 -2.28 -17.99 -25.68
N LEU A 388 -2.88 -17.20 -24.82
CA LEU A 388 -2.93 -15.75 -24.92
C LEU A 388 -2.12 -15.13 -23.78
N MET A 389 -1.31 -14.15 -24.10
CA MET A 389 -0.63 -13.31 -23.12
C MET A 389 -1.20 -11.90 -23.19
N TYR A 390 -1.78 -11.45 -22.10
CA TYR A 390 -2.20 -10.07 -21.90
C TYR A 390 -1.17 -9.35 -21.02
N ALA A 391 -0.80 -8.14 -21.40
CA ALA A 391 0.11 -7.30 -20.64
C ALA A 391 -0.48 -5.91 -20.45
N LYS A 392 -0.24 -5.31 -19.30
CA LYS A 392 -0.55 -3.90 -19.01
C LYS A 392 0.62 -3.24 -18.29
N GLY A 393 0.92 -2.00 -18.61
CA GLY A 393 2.04 -1.29 -18.02
C GLY A 393 2.24 0.12 -18.54
N ALA A 394 3.39 0.69 -18.19
CA ALA A 394 3.79 2.00 -18.69
C ALA A 394 3.96 1.96 -20.23
N ASP A 395 3.60 3.06 -20.88
CA ASP A 395 3.68 3.27 -22.34
C ASP A 395 5.06 2.92 -22.90
N SER A 396 6.11 3.52 -22.37
CA SER A 396 7.50 3.31 -22.81
C SER A 396 7.92 1.83 -22.72
N MET A 397 7.44 1.11 -21.70
CA MET A 397 7.78 -0.30 -21.51
C MET A 397 7.00 -1.23 -22.45
N ILE A 398 5.77 -0.89 -22.77
CA ILE A 398 4.95 -1.63 -23.75
C ILE A 398 5.46 -1.34 -25.16
N TYR A 399 5.75 -0.10 -25.51
CA TYR A 399 6.22 0.29 -26.84
C TYR A 399 7.53 -0.39 -27.24
N SER A 400 8.50 -0.45 -26.32
CA SER A 400 9.78 -1.11 -26.56
C SER A 400 9.65 -2.62 -26.84
N ARG A 401 8.47 -3.20 -26.64
CA ARG A 401 8.17 -4.63 -26.78
C ARG A 401 7.11 -4.95 -27.83
N LEU A 402 6.69 -3.96 -28.59
CA LEU A 402 5.79 -4.18 -29.71
C LEU A 402 6.52 -4.84 -30.87
N ALA A 403 5.80 -5.64 -31.63
CA ALA A 403 6.28 -6.19 -32.89
C ALA A 403 6.56 -5.06 -33.91
N PRO A 404 7.52 -5.23 -34.80
CA PRO A 404 7.82 -4.26 -35.86
C PRO A 404 6.60 -3.89 -36.71
N GLY A 405 6.56 -2.67 -37.22
CA GLY A 405 5.51 -2.20 -38.13
C GLY A 405 4.25 -1.65 -37.47
N GLN A 406 4.33 -1.25 -36.19
CA GLN A 406 3.23 -0.64 -35.45
C GLN A 406 3.39 0.87 -35.21
N ASP A 407 4.26 1.52 -35.97
CA ASP A 407 4.62 2.94 -35.76
C ASP A 407 3.41 3.89 -35.86
N ASP A 408 2.53 3.68 -36.84
CA ASP A 408 1.32 4.49 -37.02
C ASP A 408 0.37 4.38 -35.81
N MET A 409 0.29 3.17 -35.30
CA MET A 409 -0.47 2.91 -34.10
C MET A 409 0.14 3.58 -32.86
N CYS A 410 1.48 3.59 -32.72
CA CYS A 410 2.17 4.31 -31.65
C CYS A 410 1.87 5.81 -31.72
N ALA A 411 1.99 6.41 -32.91
CA ALA A 411 1.73 7.82 -33.11
C ALA A 411 0.30 8.26 -32.76
N SER A 412 -0.69 7.40 -33.10
CA SER A 412 -2.08 7.66 -32.73
C SER A 412 -2.30 7.56 -31.23
N THR A 413 -1.65 6.58 -30.61
CA THR A 413 -1.70 6.31 -29.21
C THR A 413 -1.09 7.43 -28.40
N ASP A 414 0.05 7.98 -28.84
CA ASP A 414 0.72 9.11 -28.21
C ASP A 414 -0.18 10.34 -28.12
N LYS A 415 -0.96 10.61 -29.18
CA LYS A 415 -1.95 11.71 -29.17
C LYS A 415 -3.00 11.53 -28.07
N SER A 416 -3.52 10.30 -27.92
CA SER A 416 -4.50 10.01 -26.88
C SER A 416 -3.88 10.09 -25.48
N LEU A 417 -2.62 9.64 -25.33
CA LEU A 417 -1.88 9.75 -24.07
C LEU A 417 -1.63 11.20 -23.68
N GLU A 418 -1.21 12.01 -24.65
CA GLU A 418 -0.96 13.44 -24.43
C GLU A 418 -2.23 14.17 -24.02
N GLU A 419 -3.34 13.92 -24.72
CA GLU A 419 -4.63 14.49 -24.36
C GLU A 419 -5.00 14.18 -22.92
N PHE A 420 -4.83 12.97 -22.53
CA PHE A 420 -5.19 12.51 -21.23
C PHE A 420 -4.16 12.96 -20.17
N ALA A 421 -2.87 12.98 -20.44
CA ALA A 421 -1.86 13.54 -19.54
C ALA A 421 -2.11 15.03 -19.26
N ASN A 422 -2.52 15.81 -20.28
CA ASN A 422 -2.90 17.20 -20.13
C ASN A 422 -4.12 17.40 -19.19
N ARG A 423 -4.94 16.38 -19.05
CA ARG A 423 -6.04 16.35 -18.07
C ARG A 423 -5.60 15.85 -16.67
N GLY A 424 -4.30 15.61 -16.48
CA GLY A 424 -3.75 15.12 -15.21
C GLY A 424 -4.13 13.67 -14.86
N LEU A 425 -4.50 12.86 -15.85
CA LEU A 425 -4.91 11.49 -15.63
C LEU A 425 -3.69 10.54 -15.65
N ARG A 426 -3.75 9.47 -14.85
CA ARG A 426 -2.76 8.38 -14.89
C ARG A 426 -3.08 7.46 -16.05
N THR A 427 -2.07 7.11 -16.84
CA THR A 427 -2.23 6.30 -18.06
C THR A 427 -1.55 4.94 -17.96
N LEU A 428 -2.17 3.94 -18.58
CA LEU A 428 -1.64 2.59 -18.75
C LEU A 428 -1.89 2.11 -20.18
N CYS A 429 -0.91 1.40 -20.75
CA CYS A 429 -1.06 0.70 -22.02
C CYS A 429 -1.39 -0.75 -21.79
N ALA A 430 -2.27 -1.28 -22.62
CA ALA A 430 -2.59 -2.69 -22.70
C ALA A 430 -2.12 -3.28 -24.04
N ALA A 431 -1.57 -4.47 -23.99
CA ALA A 431 -1.12 -5.20 -25.18
C ALA A 431 -1.45 -6.69 -25.08
N MET A 432 -1.54 -7.36 -26.19
CA MET A 432 -1.74 -8.82 -26.23
C MET A 432 -0.82 -9.48 -27.24
N ARG A 433 -0.53 -10.75 -26.98
CA ARG A 433 0.19 -11.63 -27.91
C ARG A 433 -0.41 -13.03 -27.83
N GLU A 434 -0.49 -13.71 -28.96
CA GLU A 434 -0.79 -15.13 -29.03
C GLU A 434 0.52 -15.91 -29.02
N LEU A 435 0.68 -16.86 -28.11
CA LEU A 435 1.91 -17.66 -27.95
C LEU A 435 1.79 -19.01 -28.62
N ASP A 436 2.89 -19.46 -29.25
CA ASP A 436 3.00 -20.84 -29.74
C ASP A 436 3.08 -21.79 -28.52
N PRO A 437 2.25 -22.83 -28.46
CA PRO A 437 2.27 -23.82 -27.38
C PRO A 437 3.63 -24.46 -27.13
N LYS A 438 4.43 -24.70 -28.19
CA LYS A 438 5.78 -25.27 -28.04
C LYS A 438 6.76 -24.28 -27.44
N GLN A 439 6.70 -23.02 -27.87
CA GLN A 439 7.51 -21.95 -27.29
C GLN A 439 7.20 -21.74 -25.81
N TYR A 440 5.91 -21.72 -25.50
CA TYR A 440 5.48 -21.58 -24.10
C TYR A 440 5.95 -22.74 -23.23
N GLN A 441 5.83 -24.00 -23.66
CA GLN A 441 6.26 -25.16 -22.90
C GLN A 441 7.76 -25.16 -22.61
N ALA A 442 8.59 -24.78 -23.59
CA ALA A 442 10.03 -24.66 -23.37
C ALA A 442 10.35 -23.60 -22.32
N TRP A 443 9.77 -22.41 -22.47
CA TRP A 443 9.95 -21.32 -21.54
C TRP A 443 9.43 -21.65 -20.13
N ALA A 444 8.27 -22.30 -20.00
CA ALA A 444 7.68 -22.65 -18.72
C ALA A 444 8.56 -23.59 -17.88
N ARG A 445 9.27 -24.53 -18.53
CA ARG A 445 10.24 -25.40 -17.86
C ARG A 445 11.42 -24.62 -17.30
N GLU A 446 11.99 -23.70 -18.07
CA GLU A 446 13.10 -22.86 -17.65
C GLU A 446 12.68 -21.91 -16.52
N TYR A 447 11.48 -21.33 -16.63
CA TYR A 447 10.92 -20.44 -15.60
C TYR A 447 10.66 -21.18 -14.29
N GLN A 448 10.11 -22.41 -14.35
CA GLN A 448 9.93 -23.26 -13.18
C GLN A 448 11.27 -23.63 -12.55
N HIS A 449 12.28 -23.99 -13.34
CA HIS A 449 13.63 -24.27 -12.81
C HIS A 449 14.23 -23.03 -12.13
N ALA A 450 14.11 -21.86 -12.75
CA ALA A 450 14.57 -20.61 -12.15
C ALA A 450 13.85 -20.26 -10.84
N SER A 451 12.57 -20.59 -10.74
CA SER A 451 11.75 -20.31 -9.55
C SER A 451 12.17 -21.10 -8.31
N VAL A 452 12.80 -22.25 -8.49
CA VAL A 452 13.28 -23.13 -7.38
C VAL A 452 14.74 -22.83 -7.01
N THR A 453 15.49 -22.13 -7.87
CA THR A 453 16.90 -21.81 -7.60
C THR A 453 17.00 -20.72 -6.56
N THR A 454 17.87 -20.89 -5.55
CA THR A 454 18.08 -19.89 -4.48
C THR A 454 19.04 -18.77 -4.87
N GLU A 455 20.00 -19.01 -5.78
CA GLU A 455 20.96 -18.01 -6.22
C GLU A 455 20.44 -17.16 -7.39
N ASN A 456 20.42 -15.85 -7.23
CA ASN A 456 19.97 -14.87 -8.24
C ASN A 456 18.61 -15.19 -8.85
N ARG A 457 17.70 -15.75 -8.05
CA ARG A 457 16.37 -16.19 -8.46
C ARG A 457 15.59 -15.06 -9.16
N ASP A 458 15.47 -13.92 -8.48
CA ASP A 458 14.65 -12.79 -8.94
C ASP A 458 15.18 -12.24 -10.27
N GLU A 459 16.50 -12.10 -10.41
CA GLU A 459 17.15 -11.65 -11.66
C GLU A 459 16.90 -12.62 -12.82
N ARG A 460 16.99 -13.93 -12.55
CA ARG A 460 16.73 -14.96 -13.57
C ARG A 460 15.26 -15.01 -13.98
N MET A 461 14.36 -14.94 -13.02
CA MET A 461 12.94 -14.90 -13.28
C MET A 461 12.53 -13.64 -14.07
N GLU A 462 13.10 -12.48 -13.72
CA GLU A 462 12.87 -11.23 -14.45
C GLU A 462 13.43 -11.30 -15.89
N ALA A 463 14.61 -11.88 -16.09
CA ALA A 463 15.19 -12.04 -17.42
C ALA A 463 14.32 -12.95 -18.31
N LEU A 464 13.86 -14.08 -17.79
CA LEU A 464 12.96 -15.00 -18.51
C LEU A 464 11.60 -14.36 -18.78
N ALA A 465 11.06 -13.60 -17.86
CA ALA A 465 9.84 -12.85 -18.08
C ALA A 465 10.02 -11.80 -19.20
N ASP A 466 11.14 -11.07 -19.19
CA ASP A 466 11.45 -10.07 -20.23
C ASP A 466 11.64 -10.69 -21.62
N GLU A 467 12.14 -11.91 -21.70
CA GLU A 467 12.26 -12.66 -22.96
C GLU A 467 10.90 -13.01 -23.57
N LEU A 468 9.95 -13.48 -22.74
CA LEU A 468 8.62 -13.85 -23.23
C LEU A 468 7.77 -12.62 -23.56
N GLU A 469 7.93 -11.52 -22.82
CA GLU A 469 7.16 -10.27 -22.96
C GLU A 469 7.69 -9.41 -24.12
N ARG A 470 7.83 -9.99 -25.32
CA ARG A 470 8.27 -9.31 -26.56
C ARG A 470 7.28 -9.56 -27.68
N ASP A 471 7.42 -8.82 -28.76
CA ASP A 471 6.64 -8.97 -29.99
C ASP A 471 5.12 -8.92 -29.76
N PHE A 472 4.65 -8.03 -28.90
CA PHE A 472 3.22 -7.83 -28.70
C PHE A 472 2.53 -7.37 -30.00
N GLY A 473 1.33 -7.92 -30.24
CA GLY A 473 0.57 -7.68 -31.48
C GLY A 473 0.84 -8.68 -32.60
N THR A 474 1.73 -9.69 -32.39
CA THR A 474 1.96 -10.77 -33.37
C THR A 474 1.11 -11.99 -33.09
N ARG A 475 0.84 -12.75 -34.18
CA ARG A 475 0.29 -14.10 -34.10
C ARG A 475 1.37 -15.12 -34.47
N PRO A 476 1.32 -16.35 -33.96
CA PRO A 476 2.25 -17.40 -34.37
C PRO A 476 2.18 -17.61 -35.86
N GLN A 477 3.35 -17.75 -36.50
CA GLN A 477 3.44 -17.98 -37.96
C GLN A 477 2.75 -19.27 -38.43
N SER A 478 2.50 -20.22 -37.53
CA SER A 478 1.82 -21.47 -37.83
C SER A 478 0.33 -21.37 -38.12
N LEU A 479 -0.29 -20.20 -37.92
CA LEU A 479 -1.72 -19.95 -38.06
C LEU A 479 -2.05 -18.92 -39.17
N HIS A 480 -1.29 -18.90 -40.24
CA HIS A 480 -1.63 -18.09 -41.40
C HIS A 480 -2.96 -18.56 -42.05
N ARG A 481 -4.05 -17.90 -41.66
CA ARG A 481 -5.29 -17.87 -42.45
C ARG A 481 -5.34 -16.55 -43.22
N PRO A 482 -5.41 -16.56 -44.57
CA PRO A 482 -5.30 -15.34 -45.39
C PRO A 482 -6.44 -14.31 -45.20
N HIS A 483 -7.49 -14.66 -44.48
CA HIS A 483 -8.68 -13.82 -44.35
C HIS A 483 -8.67 -12.81 -43.19
N ILE A 484 -7.63 -12.77 -42.37
CA ILE A 484 -7.60 -11.91 -41.19
C ILE A 484 -6.64 -10.72 -41.36
N ASP A 485 -5.70 -10.80 -42.30
CA ASP A 485 -4.81 -9.67 -42.64
C ASP A 485 -5.57 -8.47 -43.25
N GLU A 486 -6.75 -8.70 -43.84
CA GLU A 486 -7.61 -7.62 -44.32
C GLU A 486 -8.39 -6.91 -43.17
N LEU A 487 -8.59 -7.58 -42.03
CA LEU A 487 -9.29 -7.01 -40.89
C LEU A 487 -8.36 -6.15 -39.99
N VAL A 488 -7.06 -6.30 -40.14
CA VAL A 488 -6.04 -5.55 -39.38
C VAL A 488 -5.56 -4.29 -40.10
N ARG A 489 -5.94 -4.11 -41.38
CA ARG A 489 -5.60 -2.87 -42.07
C ARG A 489 -6.45 -1.72 -41.52
N PRO A 490 -5.82 -0.62 -41.13
CA PRO A 490 -6.55 0.59 -40.76
C PRO A 490 -7.45 0.99 -41.93
N ASN A 491 -8.65 1.44 -41.62
CA ASN A 491 -9.53 2.04 -42.62
C ASN A 491 -8.74 3.16 -43.32
N PRO A 492 -8.71 3.20 -44.63
CA PRO A 492 -8.07 4.31 -45.35
C PRO A 492 -8.63 5.69 -44.97
N ASP A 493 -9.86 5.72 -44.44
CA ASP A 493 -10.53 6.93 -44.00
C ASP A 493 -10.39 7.23 -42.49
N ASP A 494 -9.75 6.31 -41.71
CA ASP A 494 -9.45 6.53 -40.29
C ASP A 494 -8.07 5.90 -39.94
N PRO A 495 -6.99 6.66 -40.04
CA PRO A 495 -5.63 6.16 -39.89
C PRO A 495 -5.23 5.86 -38.44
N THR A 496 -6.17 5.85 -37.48
CA THR A 496 -5.85 5.88 -36.08
C THR A 496 -6.31 4.64 -35.34
N GLY A 497 -5.42 3.72 -34.99
CA GLY A 497 -5.86 2.52 -34.32
C GLY A 497 -4.98 1.97 -33.21
N LYS A 498 -5.22 2.26 -31.93
CA LYS A 498 -4.65 1.51 -30.79
C LYS A 498 -5.46 1.53 -29.52
N SER A 499 -5.20 0.51 -28.70
CA SER A 499 -5.86 0.26 -27.44
C SER A 499 -5.11 0.93 -26.29
N MET A 500 -5.71 1.90 -25.63
CA MET A 500 -5.15 2.57 -24.47
C MET A 500 -6.16 2.90 -23.39
N MET A 501 -5.73 2.79 -22.18
CA MET A 501 -6.51 2.94 -20.97
C MET A 501 -5.94 4.04 -20.06
N ARG A 502 -6.82 4.79 -19.42
CA ARG A 502 -6.51 5.86 -18.48
C ARG A 502 -7.18 5.70 -17.15
#